data_8b0da3c5ab856befb3ca2b63f68e8a8b
#
_entry.id   8b0da3c5ab856befb3ca2b63f68e8a8b
#
_cell.length_a   1.000
_cell.length_b   1.000
_cell.length_c   1.000
_cell.angle_alpha   90.00
_cell.angle_beta   90.00
_cell.angle_gamma   90.00
#
_symmetry.space_group_name_H-M   'P 1'
#
loop_
_entity.id
_entity.type
_entity.pdbx_description
1 polymer ?
#
loop_
_entity_poly.entity_id
_entity_poly.type
_entity_poly.pdbx_seq_one_letter_code
_entity_poly.pdbx_strand_id
1 'polypeptide(L)'
;MPDELAAFVHEGRDGWLFLTAGSNNVIGQFSDTPAMKKRLAGWRALLLARSRRCARLGTTYRHLIVPEKLTVYDDRLQGLDIDQRLSPAVRLRRSLVWHPQLRRACPDLVAAFRARRAGEDLYYRTDSHWSFAGRMVAYRALCASLGVAPREDLAERPSHEERFQGDLGGQLLPPQAETVRVYQLQRDAVRHYASPIVEAREAAGAIGTLHVGAHVIYRNPSPGADPRRIVVFGDSYAHFAPVMLTIMLAETFREVHFVWSTSLDWRYIERTLPDILVTQIAERFMFQVPDDTFDLDAYVADRFGAELGTDA
;
A
#
# COMPACT_ATOMS: atom_id res chain seq x y z
N MET A 1 -18.25 -18.22 17.72
CA MET A 1 -16.84 -17.77 17.57
C MET A 1 -16.22 -18.19 16.23
N PRO A 2 -16.23 -19.47 15.74
CA PRO A 2 -15.79 -19.79 14.37
C PRO A 2 -16.62 -19.13 13.28
N ASP A 3 -17.93 -19.00 13.46
CA ASP A 3 -18.84 -18.43 12.46
C ASP A 3 -18.71 -16.91 12.27
N GLU A 4 -18.27 -16.16 13.29
CA GLU A 4 -18.01 -14.72 13.12
C GLU A 4 -16.76 -14.43 12.30
N LEU A 5 -15.70 -15.24 12.43
CA LEU A 5 -14.48 -15.10 11.63
C LEU A 5 -14.71 -15.46 10.16
N ALA A 6 -15.53 -16.47 9.89
CA ALA A 6 -15.94 -16.82 8.53
C ALA A 6 -16.69 -15.68 7.80
N ALA A 7 -17.33 -14.77 8.55
CA ALA A 7 -18.00 -13.59 7.97
C ALA A 7 -17.04 -12.55 7.37
N PHE A 8 -15.74 -12.60 7.69
CA PHE A 8 -14.73 -11.67 7.16
C PHE A 8 -14.11 -12.12 5.84
N VAL A 9 -14.15 -13.43 5.56
CA VAL A 9 -13.57 -14.05 4.37
C VAL A 9 -14.66 -14.65 3.51
N HIS A 10 -14.70 -14.27 2.25
CA HIS A 10 -15.56 -14.89 1.25
C HIS A 10 -14.72 -15.79 0.34
N GLU A 11 -15.17 -17.04 0.18
CA GLU A 11 -14.57 -17.99 -0.74
C GLU A 11 -15.20 -17.82 -2.15
N GLY A 12 -14.39 -17.39 -3.07
CA GLY A 12 -14.77 -17.28 -4.48
C GLY A 12 -14.37 -18.52 -5.27
N ARG A 13 -14.35 -18.39 -6.59
CA ARG A 13 -13.98 -19.47 -7.51
C ARG A 13 -12.49 -19.82 -7.40
N ASP A 14 -12.17 -21.08 -7.65
CA ASP A 14 -10.79 -21.60 -7.80
C ASP A 14 -9.90 -21.34 -6.57
N GLY A 15 -10.46 -21.33 -5.37
CA GLY A 15 -9.73 -21.11 -4.11
C GLY A 15 -9.32 -19.64 -3.86
N TRP A 16 -9.93 -18.69 -4.57
CA TRP A 16 -9.72 -17.28 -4.31
C TRP A 16 -10.47 -16.83 -3.05
N LEU A 17 -9.75 -16.26 -2.10
CA LEU A 17 -10.31 -15.69 -0.88
C LEU A 17 -10.37 -14.16 -0.96
N PHE A 18 -11.46 -13.60 -0.48
CA PHE A 18 -11.72 -12.16 -0.52
C PHE A 18 -12.02 -11.63 0.87
N LEU A 19 -11.40 -10.51 1.24
CA LEU A 19 -11.76 -9.77 2.43
C LEU A 19 -13.08 -9.02 2.17
N THR A 20 -14.08 -9.25 3.01
CA THR A 20 -15.43 -8.70 2.81
C THR A 20 -15.89 -7.77 3.92
N ALA A 21 -15.40 -7.97 5.13
CA ALA A 21 -15.81 -7.22 6.31
C ALA A 21 -14.59 -6.68 7.09
N GLY A 22 -14.64 -6.75 8.40
CA GLY A 22 -13.62 -6.26 9.31
C GLY A 22 -13.83 -4.79 9.70
N SER A 23 -12.87 -4.25 10.46
CA SER A 23 -12.91 -2.86 10.96
C SER A 23 -13.06 -1.81 9.85
N ASN A 24 -12.69 -2.16 8.63
CA ASN A 24 -12.74 -1.29 7.45
C ASN A 24 -14.07 -1.36 6.69
N ASN A 25 -14.98 -2.25 7.08
CA ASN A 25 -16.29 -2.43 6.43
C ASN A 25 -16.19 -2.48 4.90
N VAL A 26 -15.40 -3.43 4.38
CA VAL A 26 -14.97 -3.45 2.98
C VAL A 26 -16.14 -3.40 2.01
N ILE A 27 -17.10 -4.34 2.11
CA ILE A 27 -18.28 -4.38 1.22
C ILE A 27 -19.18 -3.16 1.43
N GLY A 28 -19.34 -2.69 2.68
CA GLY A 28 -20.18 -1.53 2.98
C GLY A 28 -19.71 -0.24 2.29
N GLN A 29 -18.47 -0.18 1.85
CA GLN A 29 -17.94 0.93 1.07
C GLN A 29 -18.46 0.95 -0.39
N PHE A 30 -18.91 -0.20 -0.91
CA PHE A 30 -19.54 -0.31 -2.23
C PHE A 30 -21.01 0.10 -2.16
N SER A 31 -21.28 1.28 -1.64
CA SER A 31 -22.62 1.81 -1.42
C SER A 31 -22.77 3.24 -1.93
N ASP A 32 -23.99 3.60 -2.37
CA ASP A 32 -24.28 4.97 -2.83
C ASP A 32 -24.92 5.82 -1.71
N THR A 33 -24.50 5.61 -0.47
CA THR A 33 -24.99 6.34 0.69
C THR A 33 -24.48 7.80 0.74
N PRO A 34 -25.23 8.71 1.39
CA PRO A 34 -24.75 10.07 1.63
C PRO A 34 -23.42 10.12 2.38
N ALA A 35 -23.21 9.20 3.33
CA ALA A 35 -21.96 9.08 4.08
C ALA A 35 -20.78 8.75 3.15
N MET A 36 -20.94 7.81 2.21
CA MET A 36 -19.88 7.45 1.25
C MET A 36 -19.62 8.60 0.27
N LYS A 37 -20.67 9.31 -0.19
CA LYS A 37 -20.51 10.51 -1.04
C LYS A 37 -19.70 11.59 -0.33
N LYS A 38 -20.02 11.88 0.94
CA LYS A 38 -19.27 12.84 1.78
C LYS A 38 -17.81 12.42 1.94
N ARG A 39 -17.56 11.15 2.16
CA ARG A 39 -16.21 10.57 2.32
C ARG A 39 -15.38 10.74 1.06
N LEU A 40 -15.92 10.42 -0.12
CA LEU A 40 -15.23 10.61 -1.40
C LEU A 40 -14.96 12.09 -1.71
N ALA A 41 -15.87 12.99 -1.33
CA ALA A 41 -15.64 14.43 -1.42
C ALA A 41 -14.48 14.87 -0.50
N GLY A 42 -14.41 14.32 0.71
CA GLY A 42 -13.32 14.53 1.67
C GLY A 42 -11.97 14.06 1.10
N TRP A 43 -11.93 12.85 0.53
CA TRP A 43 -10.73 12.34 -0.13
C TRP A 43 -10.24 13.25 -1.26
N ARG A 44 -11.15 13.72 -2.12
CA ARG A 44 -10.79 14.66 -3.18
C ARG A 44 -10.22 15.96 -2.63
N ALA A 45 -10.84 16.51 -1.58
CA ALA A 45 -10.38 17.74 -0.91
C ALA A 45 -8.99 17.55 -0.29
N LEU A 46 -8.75 16.42 0.38
CA LEU A 46 -7.45 16.05 0.96
C LEU A 46 -6.36 15.98 -0.11
N LEU A 47 -6.62 15.25 -1.20
CA LEU A 47 -5.65 15.11 -2.30
C LEU A 47 -5.32 16.45 -2.94
N LEU A 48 -6.29 17.36 -3.09
CA LEU A 48 -6.06 18.72 -3.56
C LEU A 48 -5.19 19.51 -2.58
N ALA A 49 -5.44 19.40 -1.28
CA ALA A 49 -4.66 20.08 -0.25
C ALA A 49 -3.21 19.58 -0.24
N ARG A 50 -3.00 18.26 -0.24
CA ARG A 50 -1.68 17.62 -0.33
C ARG A 50 -0.92 18.08 -1.58
N SER A 51 -1.56 17.99 -2.75
CA SER A 51 -0.96 18.39 -4.02
C SER A 51 -0.52 19.87 -4.03
N ARG A 52 -1.36 20.77 -3.50
CA ARG A 52 -1.05 22.21 -3.39
C ARG A 52 0.10 22.47 -2.42
N ARG A 53 0.13 21.76 -1.27
CA ARG A 53 1.22 21.94 -0.28
C ARG A 53 2.54 21.44 -0.85
N CYS A 54 2.56 20.27 -1.49
CA CYS A 54 3.73 19.74 -2.16
C CYS A 54 4.24 20.70 -3.25
N ALA A 55 3.34 21.28 -4.07
CA ALA A 55 3.73 22.25 -5.10
C ALA A 55 4.42 23.48 -4.51
N ARG A 56 3.97 23.98 -3.35
CA ARG A 56 4.65 25.08 -2.64
C ARG A 56 6.04 24.73 -2.12
N LEU A 57 6.25 23.44 -1.80
CA LEU A 57 7.55 22.93 -1.36
C LEU A 57 8.47 22.54 -2.52
N GLY A 58 8.03 22.67 -3.77
CA GLY A 58 8.76 22.14 -4.93
C GLY A 58 8.76 20.62 -5.04
N THR A 59 7.97 19.92 -4.26
CA THR A 59 7.89 18.46 -4.19
C THR A 59 6.87 17.90 -5.18
N THR A 60 7.25 16.90 -5.96
CA THR A 60 6.33 16.16 -6.83
C THR A 60 5.46 15.24 -6.01
N TYR A 61 4.13 15.39 -6.08
CA TYR A 61 3.18 14.54 -5.33
C TYR A 61 2.60 13.41 -6.19
N ARG A 62 2.55 12.20 -5.62
CA ARG A 62 1.82 11.05 -6.19
C ARG A 62 0.98 10.36 -5.12
N HIS A 63 -0.15 9.82 -5.54
CA HIS A 63 -1.05 9.05 -4.67
C HIS A 63 -1.43 7.74 -5.33
N LEU A 64 -1.16 6.62 -4.67
CA LEU A 64 -1.51 5.28 -5.12
C LEU A 64 -2.67 4.74 -4.31
N ILE A 65 -3.78 4.42 -4.96
CA ILE A 65 -4.84 3.63 -4.37
C ILE A 65 -4.68 2.22 -4.90
N VAL A 66 -4.26 1.31 -4.04
CA VAL A 66 -4.17 -0.11 -4.39
C VAL A 66 -5.59 -0.68 -4.34
N PRO A 67 -6.15 -1.13 -5.47
CA PRO A 67 -7.52 -1.62 -5.47
C PRO A 67 -7.66 -2.87 -4.60
N GLU A 68 -8.84 -3.09 -4.06
CA GLU A 68 -9.15 -4.35 -3.40
C GLU A 68 -9.17 -5.51 -4.39
N LYS A 69 -8.84 -6.70 -3.91
CA LYS A 69 -8.91 -7.91 -4.71
C LYS A 69 -10.29 -8.09 -5.35
N LEU A 70 -11.36 -7.83 -4.60
CA LEU A 70 -12.74 -7.89 -5.09
C LEU A 70 -13.08 -6.82 -6.14
N THR A 71 -12.35 -5.70 -6.17
CA THR A 71 -12.47 -4.68 -7.23
C THR A 71 -11.82 -5.14 -8.53
N VAL A 72 -10.75 -5.95 -8.44
CA VAL A 72 -9.99 -6.42 -9.62
C VAL A 72 -10.57 -7.72 -10.17
N TYR A 73 -10.88 -8.69 -9.32
CA TYR A 73 -11.32 -10.05 -9.69
C TYR A 73 -12.81 -10.26 -9.46
N ASP A 74 -13.64 -9.36 -9.99
CA ASP A 74 -15.10 -9.45 -9.95
C ASP A 74 -15.64 -10.73 -10.63
N ASP A 75 -14.93 -11.29 -11.59
CA ASP A 75 -15.23 -12.56 -12.25
C ASP A 75 -14.97 -13.80 -11.35
N ARG A 76 -14.26 -13.64 -10.25
CA ARG A 76 -13.99 -14.69 -9.26
C ARG A 76 -14.94 -14.66 -8.05
N LEU A 77 -15.78 -13.64 -7.93
CA LEU A 77 -16.75 -13.48 -6.85
C LEU A 77 -17.96 -14.37 -7.08
N GLN A 78 -17.90 -15.63 -6.66
CA GLN A 78 -19.04 -16.53 -6.76
C GLN A 78 -19.98 -16.32 -5.56
N GLY A 79 -21.27 -16.07 -5.83
CA GLY A 79 -22.27 -15.91 -4.77
C GLY A 79 -22.25 -14.55 -4.06
N LEU A 80 -21.40 -13.63 -4.49
CA LEU A 80 -21.29 -12.27 -3.96
C LEU A 80 -21.49 -11.27 -5.11
N ASP A 81 -22.63 -10.57 -5.10
CA ASP A 81 -22.95 -9.54 -6.09
C ASP A 81 -22.56 -8.15 -5.57
N ILE A 82 -21.56 -7.55 -6.21
CA ILE A 82 -21.05 -6.22 -5.87
C ILE A 82 -21.07 -5.33 -7.12
N ASP A 83 -21.75 -4.20 -7.04
CA ASP A 83 -21.67 -3.20 -8.11
C ASP A 83 -20.28 -2.55 -8.14
N GLN A 84 -19.46 -2.98 -9.07
CA GLN A 84 -18.09 -2.51 -9.27
C GLN A 84 -18.01 -1.01 -9.61
N ARG A 85 -19.11 -0.40 -10.06
CA ARG A 85 -19.18 1.06 -10.31
C ARG A 85 -19.17 1.85 -9.00
N LEU A 86 -19.52 1.19 -7.87
CA LEU A 86 -19.55 1.76 -6.53
C LEU A 86 -18.23 1.61 -5.78
N SER A 87 -17.21 0.93 -6.33
CA SER A 87 -15.87 0.86 -5.75
C SER A 87 -15.37 2.27 -5.37
N PRO A 88 -14.87 2.47 -4.15
CA PRO A 88 -14.31 3.75 -3.71
C PRO A 88 -13.22 4.28 -4.64
N ALA A 89 -12.29 3.41 -5.06
CA ALA A 89 -11.21 3.76 -5.98
C ALA A 89 -11.74 4.21 -7.35
N VAL A 90 -12.70 3.47 -7.92
CA VAL A 90 -13.34 3.81 -9.20
C VAL A 90 -14.07 5.15 -9.11
N ARG A 91 -14.85 5.35 -8.05
CA ARG A 91 -15.62 6.60 -7.85
C ARG A 91 -14.73 7.81 -7.61
N LEU A 92 -13.70 7.67 -6.78
CA LEU A 92 -12.74 8.75 -6.57
C LEU A 92 -12.06 9.10 -7.89
N ARG A 93 -11.55 8.11 -8.64
CA ARG A 93 -10.92 8.33 -9.95
C ARG A 93 -11.83 9.07 -10.92
N ARG A 94 -13.11 8.69 -11.00
CA ARG A 94 -14.11 9.39 -11.83
C ARG A 94 -14.29 10.83 -11.39
N SER A 95 -14.29 11.11 -10.08
CA SER A 95 -14.47 12.46 -9.54
C SER A 95 -13.30 13.40 -9.87
N LEU A 96 -12.14 12.85 -10.26
CA LEU A 96 -10.95 13.62 -10.63
C LEU A 96 -10.96 14.10 -12.11
N VAL A 97 -12.01 13.80 -12.88
CA VAL A 97 -12.09 14.18 -14.30
C VAL A 97 -11.90 15.69 -14.52
N TRP A 98 -12.42 16.51 -13.60
CA TRP A 98 -12.29 17.96 -13.62
C TRP A 98 -11.01 18.52 -12.96
N HIS A 99 -10.11 17.62 -12.54
CA HIS A 99 -8.86 17.95 -11.86
C HIS A 99 -7.68 17.27 -12.56
N PRO A 100 -7.25 17.75 -13.74
CA PRO A 100 -6.24 17.07 -14.56
C PRO A 100 -4.89 16.88 -13.83
N GLN A 101 -4.54 17.81 -12.94
CA GLN A 101 -3.33 17.69 -12.12
C GLN A 101 -3.43 16.50 -11.15
N LEU A 102 -4.58 16.31 -10.48
CA LEU A 102 -4.82 15.17 -9.61
C LEU A 102 -4.93 13.86 -10.40
N ARG A 103 -5.53 13.88 -11.58
CA ARG A 103 -5.56 12.69 -12.45
C ARG A 103 -4.18 12.20 -12.81
N ARG A 104 -3.23 13.12 -13.02
CA ARG A 104 -1.81 12.80 -13.26
C ARG A 104 -1.14 12.33 -11.96
N ALA A 105 -1.46 12.94 -10.83
CA ALA A 105 -0.92 12.57 -9.53
C ALA A 105 -1.41 11.20 -9.02
N CYS A 106 -2.59 10.74 -9.47
CA CYS A 106 -3.20 9.47 -9.05
C CYS A 106 -3.27 8.50 -10.23
N PRO A 107 -2.26 7.65 -10.48
CA PRO A 107 -2.31 6.61 -11.50
C PRO A 107 -3.55 5.72 -11.35
N ASP A 108 -4.12 5.28 -12.48
CA ASP A 108 -5.31 4.42 -12.49
C ASP A 108 -4.91 2.96 -12.31
N LEU A 109 -4.72 2.54 -11.06
CA LEU A 109 -4.34 1.17 -10.76
C LEU A 109 -5.48 0.18 -11.01
N VAL A 110 -6.74 0.58 -10.87
CA VAL A 110 -7.88 -0.30 -11.19
C VAL A 110 -7.84 -0.72 -12.66
N ALA A 111 -7.70 0.24 -13.57
CA ALA A 111 -7.59 -0.05 -15.00
C ALA A 111 -6.33 -0.86 -15.32
N ALA A 112 -5.18 -0.52 -14.72
CA ALA A 112 -3.92 -1.21 -14.95
C ALA A 112 -3.96 -2.69 -14.50
N PHE A 113 -4.58 -2.96 -13.35
CA PHE A 113 -4.73 -4.32 -12.81
C PHE A 113 -5.72 -5.12 -13.64
N ARG A 114 -6.90 -4.58 -13.93
CA ARG A 114 -7.91 -5.28 -14.74
C ARG A 114 -7.42 -5.65 -16.14
N ALA A 115 -6.57 -4.82 -16.73
CA ALA A 115 -5.98 -5.11 -18.05
C ALA A 115 -5.03 -6.32 -18.03
N ARG A 116 -4.50 -6.72 -16.86
CA ARG A 116 -3.48 -7.78 -16.73
C ARG A 116 -3.96 -9.03 -16.00
N ARG A 117 -5.06 -8.96 -15.27
CA ARG A 117 -5.57 -10.04 -14.41
C ARG A 117 -5.82 -11.38 -15.11
N ALA A 118 -6.00 -11.37 -16.44
CA ALA A 118 -6.23 -12.60 -17.19
C ALA A 118 -4.94 -13.39 -17.48
N GLY A 119 -3.78 -12.76 -17.42
CA GLY A 119 -2.48 -13.37 -17.71
C GLY A 119 -1.65 -13.73 -16.49
N GLU A 120 -1.90 -13.06 -15.35
CA GLU A 120 -1.09 -13.20 -14.15
C GLU A 120 -1.96 -13.07 -12.89
N ASP A 121 -1.68 -13.85 -11.84
CA ASP A 121 -2.31 -13.69 -10.53
C ASP A 121 -1.69 -12.45 -9.84
N LEU A 122 -2.40 -11.33 -9.86
CA LEU A 122 -1.93 -10.04 -9.32
C LEU A 122 -2.07 -9.93 -7.79
N TYR A 123 -2.77 -10.86 -7.17
CA TYR A 123 -2.92 -11.01 -5.72
C TYR A 123 -2.62 -12.45 -5.34
N TYR A 124 -2.20 -12.66 -4.11
CA TYR A 124 -2.19 -13.99 -3.53
C TYR A 124 -3.62 -14.49 -3.36
N ARG A 125 -3.85 -15.78 -3.57
CA ARG A 125 -5.22 -16.35 -3.46
C ARG A 125 -5.69 -16.37 -2.03
N THR A 126 -4.82 -16.74 -1.11
CA THR A 126 -5.11 -16.91 0.32
C THR A 126 -4.79 -15.69 1.18
N ASP A 127 -4.33 -14.60 0.58
CA ASP A 127 -3.95 -13.37 1.27
C ASP A 127 -4.66 -12.16 0.66
N SER A 128 -4.87 -11.11 1.45
CA SER A 128 -5.49 -9.88 0.95
C SER A 128 -4.55 -9.02 0.11
N HIS A 129 -3.23 -9.23 0.19
CA HIS A 129 -2.23 -8.43 -0.49
C HIS A 129 -1.98 -8.86 -1.94
N TRP A 130 -1.38 -7.95 -2.69
CA TRP A 130 -0.90 -8.23 -4.05
C TRP A 130 0.27 -9.22 -4.08
N SER A 131 0.38 -9.93 -5.19
CA SER A 131 1.54 -10.75 -5.53
C SER A 131 2.72 -9.87 -6.00
N PHE A 132 3.84 -10.49 -6.33
CA PHE A 132 4.94 -9.79 -7.02
C PHE A 132 4.47 -9.16 -8.34
N ALA A 133 3.67 -9.88 -9.13
CA ALA A 133 3.12 -9.37 -10.40
C ALA A 133 2.26 -8.13 -10.20
N GLY A 134 1.35 -8.14 -9.21
CA GLY A 134 0.55 -6.96 -8.88
C GLY A 134 1.40 -5.76 -8.45
N ARG A 135 2.41 -5.99 -7.60
CA ARG A 135 3.39 -4.96 -7.22
C ARG A 135 4.11 -4.36 -8.41
N MET A 136 4.56 -5.20 -9.35
CA MET A 136 5.21 -4.73 -10.58
C MET A 136 4.28 -3.86 -11.42
N VAL A 137 2.98 -4.16 -11.48
CA VAL A 137 2.00 -3.29 -12.16
C VAL A 137 1.93 -1.92 -11.51
N ALA A 138 1.81 -1.86 -10.18
CA ALA A 138 1.74 -0.60 -9.44
C ALA A 138 3.07 0.18 -9.52
N TYR A 139 4.19 -0.51 -9.39
CA TYR A 139 5.53 0.06 -9.50
C TYR A 139 5.76 0.70 -10.89
N ARG A 140 5.45 -0.02 -11.97
CA ARG A 140 5.56 0.51 -13.34
C ARG A 140 4.66 1.72 -13.55
N ALA A 141 3.43 1.69 -13.04
CA ALA A 141 2.51 2.82 -13.12
C ALA A 141 3.03 4.05 -12.36
N LEU A 142 3.63 3.84 -11.17
CA LEU A 142 4.26 4.92 -10.41
C LEU A 142 5.47 5.48 -11.15
N CYS A 143 6.39 4.65 -11.62
CA CYS A 143 7.57 5.06 -12.39
C CYS A 143 7.17 5.86 -13.64
N ALA A 144 6.21 5.39 -14.41
CA ALA A 144 5.69 6.11 -15.58
C ALA A 144 5.12 7.48 -15.21
N SER A 145 4.39 7.58 -14.08
CA SER A 145 3.86 8.87 -13.61
C SER A 145 4.92 9.87 -13.16
N LEU A 146 6.11 9.36 -12.80
CA LEU A 146 7.27 10.13 -12.35
C LEU A 146 8.29 10.40 -13.47
N GLY A 147 8.08 9.83 -14.67
CA GLY A 147 9.02 9.91 -15.79
C GLY A 147 10.32 9.15 -15.53
N VAL A 148 10.26 8.05 -14.79
CA VAL A 148 11.39 7.17 -14.46
C VAL A 148 11.22 5.84 -15.18
N ALA A 149 12.30 5.32 -15.75
CA ALA A 149 12.30 3.96 -16.28
C ALA A 149 12.19 2.93 -15.12
N PRO A 150 11.26 2.01 -15.16
CA PRO A 150 11.18 0.97 -14.15
C PRO A 150 12.38 0.00 -14.25
N ARG A 151 12.81 -0.52 -13.11
CA ARG A 151 13.84 -1.56 -13.03
C ARG A 151 13.21 -2.91 -13.38
N GLU A 152 13.22 -3.28 -14.66
CA GLU A 152 12.64 -4.55 -15.12
C GLU A 152 13.44 -5.76 -14.64
N ASP A 153 14.75 -5.60 -14.36
CA ASP A 153 15.61 -6.63 -13.78
C ASP A 153 15.17 -7.12 -12.39
N LEU A 154 14.25 -6.44 -11.74
CA LEU A 154 13.65 -6.91 -10.49
C LEU A 154 12.89 -8.23 -10.65
N ALA A 155 12.34 -8.49 -11.83
CA ALA A 155 11.67 -9.75 -12.15
C ALA A 155 12.65 -10.91 -12.44
N GLU A 156 13.92 -10.59 -12.64
CA GLU A 156 14.98 -11.55 -12.92
C GLU A 156 15.84 -11.86 -11.67
N ARG A 157 15.50 -11.23 -10.53
CA ARG A 157 16.22 -11.44 -9.27
C ARG A 157 16.05 -12.88 -8.77
N PRO A 158 17.02 -13.39 -8.01
CA PRO A 158 16.90 -14.68 -7.37
C PRO A 158 15.59 -14.83 -6.62
N SER A 159 14.95 -15.97 -6.75
CA SER A 159 13.68 -16.26 -6.11
C SER A 159 13.62 -17.71 -5.67
N HIS A 160 12.78 -18.00 -4.69
CA HIS A 160 12.46 -19.35 -4.25
C HIS A 160 10.95 -19.50 -4.07
N GLU A 161 10.51 -20.73 -4.02
CA GLU A 161 9.13 -21.06 -3.68
C GLU A 161 9.03 -21.35 -2.18
N GLU A 162 7.97 -20.86 -1.56
CA GLU A 162 7.66 -21.16 -0.16
C GLU A 162 6.16 -21.41 0.01
N ARG A 163 5.83 -22.18 1.04
CA ARG A 163 4.43 -22.33 1.46
C ARG A 163 4.01 -21.10 2.25
N PHE A 164 3.02 -20.42 1.75
CA PHE A 164 2.50 -19.18 2.32
C PHE A 164 1.06 -19.37 2.79
N GLN A 165 0.84 -19.13 4.07
CA GLN A 165 -0.49 -19.04 4.65
C GLN A 165 -0.83 -17.56 4.80
N GLY A 166 -1.63 -17.05 3.87
CA GLY A 166 -2.02 -15.65 3.86
C GLY A 166 -2.96 -15.27 5.02
N ASP A 167 -3.17 -13.97 5.17
CA ASP A 167 -4.01 -13.38 6.21
C ASP A 167 -5.48 -13.84 6.14
N LEU A 168 -5.97 -14.23 4.97
CA LEU A 168 -7.32 -14.75 4.76
C LEU A 168 -7.36 -16.27 4.95
N GLY A 169 -6.38 -16.98 4.39
CA GLY A 169 -6.29 -18.44 4.49
C GLY A 169 -6.12 -18.91 5.93
N GLY A 170 -5.42 -18.13 6.76
CA GLY A 170 -5.26 -18.41 8.18
C GLY A 170 -6.54 -18.30 9.01
N GLN A 171 -7.56 -17.64 8.49
CA GLN A 171 -8.87 -17.48 9.16
C GLN A 171 -9.84 -18.62 8.87
N LEU A 172 -9.53 -19.49 7.92
CA LEU A 172 -10.39 -20.63 7.57
C LEU A 172 -10.12 -21.85 8.46
N LEU A 173 -11.09 -22.75 8.51
CA LEU A 173 -10.99 -24.03 9.21
C LEU A 173 -11.41 -25.19 8.27
N PRO A 174 -10.46 -26.04 7.82
CA PRO A 174 -9.00 -25.97 8.08
C PRO A 174 -8.35 -24.78 7.39
N PRO A 175 -7.19 -24.30 7.89
CA PRO A 175 -6.46 -23.21 7.25
C PRO A 175 -6.03 -23.55 5.84
N GLN A 176 -6.12 -22.57 4.94
CA GLN A 176 -5.65 -22.70 3.56
C GLN A 176 -4.31 -22.01 3.36
N ALA A 177 -3.46 -22.60 2.54
CA ALA A 177 -2.16 -22.06 2.16
C ALA A 177 -1.91 -22.31 0.67
N GLU A 178 -1.08 -21.50 0.08
CA GLU A 178 -0.66 -21.63 -1.32
C GLU A 178 0.88 -21.67 -1.42
N THR A 179 1.40 -22.08 -2.57
CA THR A 179 2.83 -21.92 -2.87
C THR A 179 3.04 -20.61 -3.59
N VAL A 180 3.91 -19.76 -3.05
CA VAL A 180 4.23 -18.45 -3.61
C VAL A 180 5.70 -18.36 -3.98
N ARG A 181 6.01 -17.53 -4.98
CA ARG A 181 7.37 -17.19 -5.33
C ARG A 181 7.78 -15.90 -4.63
N VAL A 182 8.83 -15.97 -3.83
CA VAL A 182 9.42 -14.85 -3.10
C VAL A 182 10.74 -14.45 -3.76
N TYR A 183 10.88 -13.16 -4.05
CA TYR A 183 12.03 -12.58 -4.75
C TYR A 183 12.97 -11.87 -3.77
N GLN A 184 14.27 -12.10 -3.92
CA GLN A 184 15.32 -11.36 -3.20
C GLN A 184 15.59 -10.03 -3.91
N LEU A 185 14.70 -9.05 -3.71
CA LEU A 185 14.71 -7.81 -4.48
C LEU A 185 15.87 -6.88 -4.14
N GLN A 186 16.32 -6.86 -2.88
CA GLN A 186 17.37 -5.97 -2.41
C GLN A 186 18.73 -6.44 -2.90
N ARG A 187 19.47 -5.56 -3.60
CA ARG A 187 20.83 -5.82 -4.11
C ARG A 187 21.75 -4.62 -3.93
N ASP A 188 21.34 -3.47 -4.46
CA ASP A 188 22.15 -2.26 -4.52
C ASP A 188 21.81 -1.29 -3.37
N ALA A 189 20.55 -1.27 -2.96
CA ALA A 189 20.08 -0.45 -1.85
C ALA A 189 20.47 -1.05 -0.50
N VAL A 190 20.89 -0.18 0.42
CA VAL A 190 21.22 -0.55 1.80
C VAL A 190 20.30 0.19 2.75
N ARG A 191 19.79 -0.52 3.76
CA ARG A 191 19.04 0.13 4.84
C ARG A 191 19.99 0.99 5.67
N HIS A 192 19.74 2.28 5.66
CA HIS A 192 20.52 3.29 6.37
C HIS A 192 19.97 3.59 7.77
N TYR A 193 18.65 3.43 7.93
CA TYR A 193 17.97 3.70 9.21
C TYR A 193 16.76 2.78 9.35
N ALA A 194 16.53 2.34 10.56
CA ALA A 194 15.27 1.77 11.02
C ALA A 194 14.89 2.43 12.35
N SER A 195 13.63 2.71 12.56
CA SER A 195 13.16 3.24 13.85
C SER A 195 13.28 2.17 14.94
N PRO A 196 13.43 2.55 16.23
CA PRO A 196 13.60 1.61 17.32
C PRO A 196 12.53 0.52 17.38
N ILE A 197 11.29 0.84 17.03
CA ILE A 197 10.22 -0.17 16.98
C ILE A 197 10.44 -1.20 15.86
N VAL A 198 10.99 -0.80 14.72
CA VAL A 198 11.35 -1.73 13.65
C VAL A 198 12.45 -2.68 14.11
N GLU A 199 13.51 -2.15 14.72
CA GLU A 199 14.63 -2.95 15.22
C GLU A 199 14.17 -3.92 16.34
N ALA A 200 13.32 -3.45 17.25
CA ALA A 200 12.77 -4.30 18.32
C ALA A 200 11.93 -5.45 17.76
N ARG A 201 11.07 -5.19 16.77
CA ARG A 201 10.25 -6.23 16.11
C ARG A 201 11.09 -7.23 15.31
N GLU A 202 12.15 -6.77 14.66
CA GLU A 202 13.10 -7.64 13.95
C GLU A 202 13.86 -8.54 14.94
N ALA A 203 14.39 -7.97 16.01
CA ALA A 203 15.10 -8.73 17.04
C ALA A 203 14.21 -9.79 17.71
N ALA A 204 12.92 -9.50 17.86
CA ALA A 204 11.94 -10.43 18.40
C ALA A 204 11.42 -11.46 17.38
N GLY A 205 11.82 -11.40 16.09
CA GLY A 205 11.25 -12.22 15.01
C GLY A 205 9.78 -11.91 14.71
N ALA A 206 9.32 -10.73 15.10
CA ALA A 206 7.91 -10.30 15.06
C ALA A 206 7.63 -9.25 13.95
N ILE A 207 8.36 -9.30 12.84
CA ILE A 207 8.23 -8.35 11.71
C ILE A 207 6.79 -8.24 11.21
N GLY A 208 6.03 -9.34 11.23
CA GLY A 208 4.62 -9.36 10.85
C GLY A 208 3.70 -8.50 11.72
N THR A 209 4.18 -7.99 12.85
CA THR A 209 3.44 -7.09 13.74
C THR A 209 3.77 -5.62 13.55
N LEU A 210 4.64 -5.28 12.58
CA LEU A 210 4.92 -3.89 12.22
C LEU A 210 3.64 -3.21 11.75
N HIS A 211 3.46 -1.96 12.17
CA HIS A 211 2.27 -1.17 11.89
C HIS A 211 2.59 0.33 11.88
N VAL A 212 1.57 1.19 12.01
CA VAL A 212 1.73 2.66 12.09
C VAL A 212 2.85 3.04 13.06
N GLY A 213 3.70 3.97 12.63
CA GLY A 213 4.89 4.41 13.37
C GLY A 213 6.19 3.72 12.92
N ALA A 214 6.12 2.61 12.15
CA ALA A 214 7.33 2.03 11.56
C ALA A 214 7.93 3.01 10.53
N HIS A 215 9.24 3.23 10.63
CA HIS A 215 9.98 4.12 9.75
C HIS A 215 11.33 3.51 9.38
N VAL A 216 11.63 3.47 8.07
CA VAL A 216 12.91 3.00 7.53
C VAL A 216 13.42 3.93 6.44
N ILE A 217 14.75 4.01 6.30
CA ILE A 217 15.41 4.76 5.23
C ILE A 217 16.37 3.83 4.51
N TYR A 218 16.27 3.79 3.19
CA TYR A 218 17.20 3.09 2.32
C TYR A 218 18.00 4.10 1.49
N ARG A 219 19.27 3.77 1.23
CA ARG A 219 20.14 4.51 0.31
C ARG A 219 20.69 3.57 -0.73
N ASN A 220 20.69 4.02 -1.97
CA ASN A 220 21.21 3.28 -3.11
C ASN A 220 22.44 4.02 -3.67
N PRO A 221 23.65 3.52 -3.44
CA PRO A 221 24.89 4.14 -3.94
C PRO A 221 25.14 3.88 -5.43
N SER A 222 24.34 3.04 -6.09
CA SER A 222 24.51 2.69 -7.49
C SER A 222 24.45 3.95 -8.38
N PRO A 223 25.41 4.11 -9.32
CA PRO A 223 25.38 5.24 -10.26
C PRO A 223 24.13 5.27 -11.14
N GLY A 224 23.46 4.11 -11.33
CA GLY A 224 22.23 4.01 -12.12
C GLY A 224 20.96 4.33 -11.34
N ALA A 225 21.04 4.63 -10.03
CA ALA A 225 19.90 5.05 -9.25
C ALA A 225 19.46 6.46 -9.63
N ASP A 226 18.15 6.68 -9.74
CA ASP A 226 17.59 8.02 -9.92
C ASP A 226 18.05 8.92 -8.75
N PRO A 227 18.63 10.11 -8.98
CA PRO A 227 19.27 10.90 -7.93
C PRO A 227 18.30 11.48 -6.89
N ARG A 228 17.01 11.41 -7.13
CA ARG A 228 15.96 12.00 -6.27
C ARG A 228 15.78 11.25 -4.97
N ARG A 229 15.38 12.02 -3.95
CA ARG A 229 14.86 11.51 -2.67
C ARG A 229 13.35 11.35 -2.77
N ILE A 230 12.87 10.17 -2.41
CA ILE A 230 11.44 9.86 -2.34
C ILE A 230 11.04 9.56 -0.89
N VAL A 231 9.96 10.17 -0.43
CA VAL A 231 9.31 9.84 0.84
C VAL A 231 7.98 9.18 0.55
N VAL A 232 7.75 8.02 1.16
CA VAL A 232 6.53 7.23 1.03
C VAL A 232 5.82 7.18 2.37
N PHE A 233 4.60 7.66 2.43
CA PHE A 233 3.66 7.37 3.50
C PHE A 233 2.69 6.30 3.01
N GLY A 234 2.59 5.19 3.71
CA GLY A 234 1.80 4.06 3.22
C GLY A 234 1.38 3.07 4.30
N ASP A 235 0.75 2.01 3.85
CA ASP A 235 0.30 0.89 4.66
C ASP A 235 1.09 -0.40 4.36
N SER A 236 0.57 -1.55 4.75
CA SER A 236 1.17 -2.87 4.56
C SER A 236 1.48 -3.19 3.09
N TYR A 237 0.75 -2.67 2.12
CA TYR A 237 1.06 -2.88 0.71
C TYR A 237 2.38 -2.23 0.27
N ALA A 238 2.83 -1.20 0.95
CA ALA A 238 4.13 -0.60 0.66
C ALA A 238 5.28 -1.30 1.35
N HIS A 239 5.11 -1.75 2.62
CA HIS A 239 6.22 -2.24 3.44
C HIS A 239 5.80 -3.37 4.39
N PHE A 240 5.38 -4.49 3.86
CA PHE A 240 5.16 -5.73 4.59
C PHE A 240 5.82 -6.88 3.83
N ALA A 241 6.58 -7.72 4.50
CA ALA A 241 7.13 -8.89 3.86
C ALA A 241 6.01 -9.92 3.58
N PRO A 242 5.92 -10.50 2.39
CA PRO A 242 6.82 -10.43 1.24
C PRO A 242 6.49 -9.30 0.23
N VAL A 243 5.64 -8.34 0.57
CA VAL A 243 5.02 -7.37 -0.37
C VAL A 243 5.68 -5.98 -0.33
N MET A 244 6.97 -5.89 -0.43
CA MET A 244 7.75 -4.67 -0.22
C MET A 244 7.90 -3.82 -1.48
N LEU A 245 6.91 -2.97 -1.80
CA LEU A 245 7.06 -1.92 -2.81
C LEU A 245 8.23 -0.97 -2.47
N THR A 246 8.45 -0.72 -1.18
CA THR A 246 9.54 0.13 -0.69
C THR A 246 10.91 -0.32 -1.19
N ILE A 247 11.18 -1.64 -1.25
CA ILE A 247 12.46 -2.15 -1.76
C ILE A 247 12.60 -1.94 -3.27
N MET A 248 11.51 -2.08 -4.04
CA MET A 248 11.55 -1.79 -5.48
C MET A 248 11.88 -0.32 -5.75
N LEU A 249 11.36 0.58 -4.92
CA LEU A 249 11.68 2.00 -4.97
C LEU A 249 13.13 2.26 -4.52
N ALA A 250 13.60 1.57 -3.47
CA ALA A 250 14.96 1.69 -2.99
C ALA A 250 15.99 1.24 -4.04
N GLU A 251 15.69 0.20 -4.81
CA GLU A 251 16.53 -0.23 -5.94
C GLU A 251 16.51 0.76 -7.12
N THR A 252 15.54 1.68 -7.15
CA THR A 252 15.34 2.65 -8.23
C THR A 252 15.89 4.05 -7.90
N PHE A 253 15.63 4.53 -6.68
CA PHE A 253 15.96 5.88 -6.25
C PHE A 253 17.14 5.90 -5.29
N ARG A 254 17.89 7.03 -5.29
CA ARG A 254 19.07 7.20 -4.44
C ARG A 254 18.76 7.18 -2.96
N GLU A 255 17.61 7.71 -2.55
CA GLU A 255 17.20 7.71 -1.15
C GLU A 255 15.68 7.52 -1.06
N VAL A 256 15.25 6.54 -0.25
CA VAL A 256 13.85 6.20 -0.04
C VAL A 256 13.56 6.15 1.45
N HIS A 257 12.63 6.99 1.90
CA HIS A 257 12.08 6.93 3.24
C HIS A 257 10.70 6.27 3.17
N PHE A 258 10.43 5.36 4.05
CA PHE A 258 9.08 4.84 4.25
C PHE A 258 8.64 5.15 5.68
N VAL A 259 7.44 5.72 5.81
CA VAL A 259 6.74 5.94 7.07
C VAL A 259 5.39 5.22 6.99
N TRP A 260 5.16 4.32 7.92
CA TRP A 260 3.88 3.61 7.96
C TRP A 260 2.81 4.50 8.60
N SER A 261 2.08 5.20 7.78
CA SER A 261 0.92 6.01 8.15
C SER A 261 0.15 6.40 6.88
N THR A 262 -1.17 6.48 6.97
CA THR A 262 -2.01 7.05 5.91
C THR A 262 -2.24 8.56 6.09
N SER A 263 -1.99 9.08 7.30
CA SER A 263 -1.95 10.52 7.62
C SER A 263 -0.53 11.04 7.50
N LEU A 264 -0.34 12.27 7.02
CA LEU A 264 0.99 12.83 6.78
C LEU A 264 1.52 13.57 8.00
N ASP A 265 2.80 13.35 8.28
CA ASP A 265 3.61 14.23 9.12
C ASP A 265 4.26 15.32 8.26
N TRP A 266 3.65 16.50 8.27
CA TRP A 266 4.16 17.61 7.47
C TRP A 266 5.45 18.19 8.02
N ARG A 267 5.73 18.10 9.33
CA ARG A 267 7.02 18.53 9.90
C ARG A 267 8.15 17.64 9.41
N TYR A 268 7.91 16.35 9.35
CA TYR A 268 8.85 15.39 8.76
C TYR A 268 9.12 15.71 7.29
N ILE A 269 8.07 15.94 6.50
CA ILE A 269 8.19 16.23 5.07
C ILE A 269 8.95 17.55 4.84
N GLU A 270 8.63 18.61 5.58
CA GLU A 270 9.28 19.93 5.47
C GLU A 270 10.75 19.89 5.93
N ARG A 271 11.09 19.08 6.91
CA ARG A 271 12.47 18.85 7.36
C ARG A 271 13.28 18.05 6.34
N THR A 272 12.63 17.06 5.70
CA THR A 272 13.28 16.15 4.74
C THR A 272 13.40 16.76 3.35
N LEU A 273 12.49 17.64 2.96
CA LEU A 273 12.39 18.28 1.64
C LEU A 273 12.57 17.27 0.49
N PRO A 274 11.69 16.26 0.37
CA PRO A 274 11.84 15.26 -0.68
C PRO A 274 11.54 15.83 -2.06
N ASP A 275 12.24 15.33 -3.09
CA ASP A 275 11.90 15.62 -4.49
C ASP A 275 10.53 15.05 -4.85
N ILE A 276 10.18 13.91 -4.23
CA ILE A 276 8.95 13.17 -4.49
C ILE A 276 8.31 12.76 -3.15
N LEU A 277 7.03 13.08 -3.00
CA LEU A 277 6.18 12.54 -1.94
C LEU A 277 5.17 11.56 -2.57
N VAL A 278 5.20 10.33 -2.13
CA VAL A 278 4.19 9.31 -2.46
C VAL A 278 3.33 9.04 -1.25
N THR A 279 2.02 9.04 -1.43
CA THR A 279 1.10 8.45 -0.47
C THR A 279 0.49 7.20 -1.09
N GLN A 280 0.50 6.10 -0.36
CA GLN A 280 -0.08 4.84 -0.82
C GLN A 280 -1.12 4.38 0.19
N ILE A 281 -2.26 3.87 -0.30
CA ILE A 281 -3.34 3.37 0.54
C ILE A 281 -4.01 2.18 -0.15
N ALA A 282 -4.34 1.14 0.62
CA ALA A 282 -5.27 0.13 0.14
C ALA A 282 -6.69 0.71 0.07
N GLU A 283 -7.45 0.32 -0.94
CA GLU A 283 -8.82 0.81 -1.18
C GLU A 283 -9.71 0.66 0.07
N ARG A 284 -9.52 -0.43 0.83
CA ARG A 284 -10.26 -0.69 2.08
C ARG A 284 -10.13 0.42 3.12
N PHE A 285 -9.01 1.13 3.15
CA PHE A 285 -8.79 2.21 4.11
C PHE A 285 -9.40 3.54 3.68
N MET A 286 -10.01 3.60 2.48
CA MET A 286 -10.73 4.80 2.05
C MET A 286 -12.02 5.06 2.84
N PHE A 287 -12.38 4.13 3.74
CA PHE A 287 -13.53 4.35 4.65
C PHE A 287 -13.30 5.53 5.61
N GLN A 288 -12.08 5.92 5.86
CA GLN A 288 -11.70 7.08 6.68
C GLN A 288 -10.81 8.03 5.89
N VAL A 289 -11.11 9.32 5.94
CA VAL A 289 -10.28 10.38 5.35
C VAL A 289 -9.27 10.83 6.40
N PRO A 290 -7.96 10.73 6.13
CA PRO A 290 -6.94 11.24 7.05
C PRO A 290 -7.03 12.77 7.23
N ASP A 291 -6.61 13.25 8.38
CA ASP A 291 -6.60 14.68 8.71
C ASP A 291 -5.22 15.37 8.53
N ASP A 292 -4.16 14.57 8.30
CA ASP A 292 -2.77 15.04 8.15
C ASP A 292 -2.23 15.81 9.38
N THR A 293 -2.65 15.38 10.56
CA THR A 293 -2.15 15.86 11.85
C THR A 293 -1.17 14.89 12.49
N PHE A 294 -0.72 13.88 11.75
CA PHE A 294 0.19 12.87 12.24
C PHE A 294 1.53 13.49 12.65
N ASP A 295 2.01 13.08 13.79
CA ASP A 295 3.31 13.39 14.35
C ASP A 295 4.01 12.07 14.65
N LEU A 296 5.01 11.73 13.82
CA LEU A 296 5.69 10.43 13.89
C LEU A 296 6.36 10.22 15.24
N ASP A 297 7.09 11.23 15.70
CA ASP A 297 7.88 11.13 16.92
C ASP A 297 6.96 11.02 18.16
N ALA A 298 5.92 11.86 18.23
CA ALA A 298 4.94 11.82 19.30
C ALA A 298 4.13 10.50 19.29
N TYR A 299 3.73 10.00 18.12
CA TYR A 299 3.01 8.75 18.01
C TYR A 299 3.85 7.55 18.50
N VAL A 300 5.14 7.50 18.12
CA VAL A 300 6.04 6.42 18.54
C VAL A 300 6.26 6.46 20.04
N ALA A 301 6.47 7.65 20.61
CA ALA A 301 6.65 7.82 22.05
C ALA A 301 5.39 7.38 22.83
N ASP A 302 4.21 7.85 22.44
CA ASP A 302 2.94 7.51 23.10
C ASP A 302 2.61 6.01 22.99
N ARG A 303 2.79 5.44 21.79
CA ARG A 303 2.33 4.07 21.49
C ARG A 303 3.32 2.99 21.91
N PHE A 304 4.60 3.28 21.85
CA PHE A 304 5.68 2.29 22.01
C PHE A 304 6.72 2.69 23.07
N GLY A 305 6.57 3.84 23.72
CA GLY A 305 7.53 4.34 24.71
C GLY A 305 7.80 3.33 25.82
N ALA A 306 6.74 2.76 26.43
CA ALA A 306 6.86 1.73 27.45
C ALA A 306 7.59 0.46 26.94
N GLU A 307 7.28 0.02 25.72
CA GLU A 307 7.92 -1.15 25.10
C GLU A 307 9.41 -0.90 24.79
N LEU A 308 9.73 0.32 24.40
CA LEU A 308 11.10 0.73 24.04
C LEU A 308 11.94 1.19 25.24
N GLY A 309 11.35 1.26 26.43
CA GLY A 309 12.02 1.75 27.65
C GLY A 309 12.38 3.24 27.58
N THR A 310 11.63 4.02 26.79
CA THR A 310 11.85 5.46 26.59
C THR A 310 10.86 6.32 27.38
N ASP A 311 10.03 5.72 28.22
CA ASP A 311 9.18 6.45 29.16
C ASP A 311 10.06 7.09 30.22
N ALA A 312 10.31 8.39 30.09
CA ALA A 312 10.99 9.23 31.07
C ALA A 312 10.02 10.25 31.66
#